data_185a67354f79ee4645e88624715030fc
#
_entry.id   185a67354f79ee4645e88624715030fc
#
_cell.length_a   1.000
_cell.length_b   1.000
_cell.length_c   1.000
_cell.angle_alpha   90.00
_cell.angle_beta   90.00
_cell.angle_gamma   90.00
#
_symmetry.space_group_name_H-M   'P 1'
#
loop_
_entity.id
_entity.type
_entity.pdbx_description
1 polymer ?
#
loop_
_entity_poly.entity_id
_entity_poly.type
_entity_poly.pdbx_seq_one_letter_code
_entity_poly.pdbx_strand_id
1 'polypeptide(L)'
;MVKGESQAWLLYVSGCSLLILASLFFLIVFDGNTFLAIMTNDTFVYFDGIHRLNSGQVPHKDFHTPLGSVAYLIPYFGYRLSGGYGGSLELASFLVAAVFTLISIVLLHGRTSVFFGVLTIAFLALLVAVPMNVGTLGNEVTHAMFYNRWGWAALVLVLVTYISPDRYTKGRLALEAFLLAFLIIFLFFLKITYFIFALAFLFLLVLRPGRPDDRRLAAGAIFLSFILWGLLELQLSLTRPYVEDLRMAMAASGAVRGGLPRTVLVNLTDFLSVIAVLYVLASKRELRWHAFLYVIFVTAAGLVILNQNYQPRSIVIILTVLLWGYSLASRNRNSKEEPPPALSTAGDRRLIAFLLILFLAPHIASDITGIISRSVRLAAGDHKGEQLVQVAGLERVYFGEPFSDLDKVHQGADPFTVFNEARAAPGKQELSQGEYVETINSGIHLLESHDIRSGKITTLDLANPFNFLTHGAPSRGDYSWLHADRSISRNSHEPAENLFQDVNFIMVPTIPITYTTTRLLWELYGEYIERQYVLLARNKYWTLYKRAL
;
A
#
# COMPACT_ATOMS: atom_id res chain seq x y z
N MET A 1 17.71 -18.80 -24.93
CA MET A 1 18.06 -19.95 -24.04
C MET A 1 17.89 -21.27 -24.82
N VAL A 2 18.82 -22.17 -24.70
CA VAL A 2 18.71 -23.56 -25.18
C VAL A 2 17.58 -24.24 -24.36
N LYS A 3 16.89 -25.24 -24.91
CA LYS A 3 15.75 -25.91 -24.25
C LYS A 3 16.08 -26.42 -22.84
N GLY A 4 17.28 -26.91 -22.60
CA GLY A 4 17.77 -27.33 -21.29
C GLY A 4 17.94 -26.18 -20.28
N GLU A 5 18.46 -25.03 -20.72
CA GLU A 5 18.63 -23.85 -19.88
C GLU A 5 17.28 -23.25 -19.42
N SER A 6 16.26 -23.33 -20.29
CA SER A 6 14.90 -22.86 -19.95
C SER A 6 14.24 -23.73 -18.88
N GLN A 7 14.42 -25.05 -18.94
CA GLN A 7 13.92 -25.98 -17.93
C GLN A 7 14.65 -25.81 -16.59
N ALA A 8 15.98 -25.67 -16.63
CA ALA A 8 16.79 -25.42 -15.45
C ALA A 8 16.37 -24.09 -14.76
N TRP A 9 16.15 -23.02 -15.54
CA TRP A 9 15.67 -21.75 -15.00
C TRP A 9 14.35 -21.93 -14.23
N LEU A 10 13.36 -22.59 -14.84
CA LEU A 10 12.07 -22.83 -14.19
C LEU A 10 12.22 -23.66 -12.91
N LEU A 11 13.01 -24.74 -12.94
CA LEU A 11 13.21 -25.61 -11.78
C LEU A 11 13.84 -24.85 -10.61
N TYR A 12 14.95 -24.17 -10.85
CA TYR A 12 15.68 -23.45 -9.79
C TYR A 12 14.87 -22.25 -9.25
N VAL A 13 14.29 -21.44 -10.14
CA VAL A 13 13.52 -20.26 -9.72
C VAL A 13 12.26 -20.68 -8.98
N SER A 14 11.53 -21.70 -9.44
CA SER A 14 10.33 -22.19 -8.73
C SER A 14 10.68 -22.80 -7.37
N GLY A 15 11.77 -23.58 -7.29
CA GLY A 15 12.24 -24.15 -6.03
C GLY A 15 12.63 -23.08 -5.02
N CYS A 16 13.42 -22.09 -5.42
CA CYS A 16 13.78 -20.96 -4.57
C CYS A 16 12.54 -20.14 -4.16
N SER A 17 11.61 -19.90 -5.09
CA SER A 17 10.37 -19.17 -4.80
C SER A 17 9.51 -19.88 -3.76
N LEU A 18 9.41 -21.20 -3.84
CA LEU A 18 8.69 -22.01 -2.83
C LEU A 18 9.34 -21.90 -1.45
N LEU A 19 10.67 -21.93 -1.38
CA LEU A 19 11.41 -21.76 -0.12
C LEU A 19 11.19 -20.35 0.47
N ILE A 20 11.22 -19.31 -0.38
CA ILE A 20 10.93 -17.93 0.04
C ILE A 20 9.51 -17.83 0.62
N LEU A 21 8.51 -18.35 -0.10
CA LEU A 21 7.12 -18.32 0.38
C LEU A 21 6.94 -19.14 1.67
N ALA A 22 7.53 -20.32 1.76
CA ALA A 22 7.49 -21.11 2.98
C ALA A 22 8.11 -20.37 4.17
N SER A 23 9.27 -19.72 3.96
CA SER A 23 9.91 -18.92 5.00
C SER A 23 9.04 -17.74 5.43
N LEU A 24 8.45 -17.00 4.48
CA LEU A 24 7.53 -15.90 4.79
C LEU A 24 6.29 -16.37 5.55
N PHE A 25 5.73 -17.51 5.16
CA PHE A 25 4.60 -18.10 5.88
C PHE A 25 4.95 -18.37 7.34
N PHE A 26 6.06 -19.06 7.59
CA PHE A 26 6.48 -19.40 8.97
C PHE A 26 6.86 -18.18 9.80
N LEU A 27 7.48 -17.17 9.21
CA LEU A 27 7.99 -16.01 9.94
C LEU A 27 6.96 -14.90 10.16
N ILE A 28 5.90 -14.84 9.34
CA ILE A 28 4.95 -13.72 9.37
C ILE A 28 3.52 -14.19 9.67
N VAL A 29 3.10 -15.36 9.15
CA VAL A 29 1.69 -15.78 9.18
C VAL A 29 1.43 -16.84 10.25
N PHE A 30 2.38 -17.75 10.45
CA PHE A 30 2.16 -18.98 11.25
C PHE A 30 1.78 -18.72 12.71
N ASP A 31 2.29 -17.66 13.32
CA ASP A 31 1.97 -17.29 14.70
C ASP A 31 0.55 -16.73 14.87
N GLY A 32 -0.09 -16.32 13.76
CA GLY A 32 -1.44 -15.76 13.74
C GLY A 32 -1.58 -14.43 14.47
N ASN A 33 -0.48 -13.71 14.72
CA ASN A 33 -0.47 -12.45 15.42
C ASN A 33 -0.29 -11.28 14.45
N THR A 34 -0.92 -10.15 14.74
CA THR A 34 -0.63 -8.86 14.15
C THR A 34 0.19 -8.03 15.13
N PHE A 35 1.30 -7.47 14.69
CA PHE A 35 2.13 -6.57 15.49
C PHE A 35 2.36 -5.24 14.77
N LEU A 36 2.23 -4.14 15.50
CA LEU A 36 2.35 -2.78 15.00
C LEU A 36 3.23 -1.95 15.93
N ALA A 37 4.22 -1.27 15.36
CA ALA A 37 5.07 -0.32 16.09
C ALA A 37 4.67 1.14 15.80
N ILE A 38 4.06 1.40 14.64
CA ILE A 38 3.65 2.75 14.21
C ILE A 38 2.34 2.72 13.41
N MET A 39 1.65 3.86 13.31
CA MET A 39 0.45 4.07 12.47
C MET A 39 -0.71 3.10 12.77
N THR A 40 -1.02 2.92 14.04
CA THR A 40 -2.13 2.08 14.52
C THR A 40 -3.47 2.49 13.90
N ASN A 41 -3.72 3.78 13.79
CA ASN A 41 -4.94 4.35 13.20
C ASN A 41 -5.20 3.85 11.77
N ASP A 42 -4.16 3.73 10.94
CA ASP A 42 -4.31 3.21 9.57
C ASP A 42 -4.75 1.74 9.57
N THR A 43 -4.30 0.96 10.54
CA THR A 43 -4.73 -0.44 10.70
C THR A 43 -6.20 -0.53 11.08
N PHE A 44 -6.68 0.37 11.92
CA PHE A 44 -8.11 0.42 12.29
C PHE A 44 -9.01 0.79 11.10
N VAL A 45 -8.51 1.57 10.13
CA VAL A 45 -9.23 1.80 8.86
C VAL A 45 -9.48 0.48 8.12
N TYR A 46 -8.51 -0.44 8.11
CA TYR A 46 -8.70 -1.74 7.47
C TYR A 46 -9.59 -2.67 8.29
N PHE A 47 -9.49 -2.64 9.61
CA PHE A 47 -10.36 -3.43 10.48
C PHE A 47 -11.82 -2.94 10.38
N ASP A 48 -12.06 -1.65 10.30
CA ASP A 48 -13.40 -1.11 10.02
C ASP A 48 -13.89 -1.54 8.64
N GLY A 49 -13.04 -1.48 7.61
CA GLY A 49 -13.37 -1.97 6.28
C GLY A 49 -13.70 -3.48 6.24
N ILE A 50 -12.96 -4.31 6.98
CA ILE A 50 -13.26 -5.73 7.17
C ILE A 50 -14.63 -5.91 7.83
N HIS A 51 -14.90 -5.16 8.89
CA HIS A 51 -16.16 -5.21 9.63
C HIS A 51 -17.35 -4.81 8.74
N ARG A 52 -17.20 -3.75 7.95
CA ARG A 52 -18.20 -3.29 6.97
C ARG A 52 -18.53 -4.37 5.93
N LEU A 53 -17.50 -4.97 5.34
CA LEU A 53 -17.67 -6.08 4.40
C LEU A 53 -18.31 -7.31 5.06
N ASN A 54 -17.93 -7.64 6.29
CA ASN A 54 -18.51 -8.74 7.05
C ASN A 54 -19.99 -8.47 7.41
N SER A 55 -20.38 -7.20 7.51
CA SER A 55 -21.76 -6.75 7.71
C SER A 55 -22.55 -6.59 6.40
N GLY A 56 -21.98 -7.01 5.26
CA GLY A 56 -22.62 -6.97 3.94
C GLY A 56 -22.59 -5.61 3.25
N GLN A 57 -21.80 -4.65 3.75
CA GLN A 57 -21.58 -3.38 3.06
C GLN A 57 -20.60 -3.51 1.91
N VAL A 58 -20.76 -2.68 0.90
CA VAL A 58 -19.95 -2.66 -0.32
C VAL A 58 -19.21 -1.32 -0.42
N PRO A 59 -17.87 -1.30 -0.59
CA PRO A 59 -17.11 -0.07 -0.79
C PRO A 59 -17.69 0.77 -1.93
N HIS A 60 -17.67 2.07 -1.79
CA HIS A 60 -18.18 3.07 -2.74
C HIS A 60 -19.71 3.14 -2.85
N LYS A 61 -20.44 2.13 -2.40
CA LYS A 61 -21.92 2.14 -2.37
C LYS A 61 -22.49 2.44 -1.01
N ASP A 62 -21.92 1.81 0.02
CA ASP A 62 -22.41 1.93 1.40
C ASP A 62 -21.52 2.82 2.26
N PHE A 63 -20.26 3.04 1.83
CA PHE A 63 -19.33 3.96 2.49
C PHE A 63 -18.31 4.53 1.49
N HIS A 64 -17.84 5.74 1.75
CA HIS A 64 -16.91 6.46 0.88
C HIS A 64 -15.47 6.13 1.20
N THR A 65 -14.64 6.02 0.15
CA THR A 65 -13.20 5.79 0.26
C THR A 65 -12.45 6.19 -1.01
N PRO A 66 -11.27 6.82 -0.91
CA PRO A 66 -10.43 7.11 -2.08
C PRO A 66 -9.63 5.90 -2.57
N LEU A 67 -9.65 4.78 -1.82
CA LEU A 67 -8.99 3.53 -2.20
C LEU A 67 -9.97 2.65 -2.96
N GLY A 68 -9.48 1.89 -3.93
CA GLY A 68 -10.32 0.93 -4.62
C GLY A 68 -10.72 -0.25 -3.72
N SER A 69 -11.81 -0.93 -4.10
CA SER A 69 -12.42 -2.01 -3.31
C SER A 69 -11.47 -3.14 -2.94
N VAL A 70 -10.45 -3.44 -3.77
CA VAL A 70 -9.44 -4.49 -3.52
C VAL A 70 -8.65 -4.22 -2.24
N ALA A 71 -8.43 -2.96 -1.86
CA ALA A 71 -7.75 -2.60 -0.62
C ALA A 71 -8.51 -3.06 0.65
N TYR A 72 -9.79 -3.35 0.55
CA TYR A 72 -10.63 -3.87 1.63
C TYR A 72 -10.97 -5.35 1.46
N LEU A 73 -11.23 -5.78 0.22
CA LEU A 73 -11.60 -7.17 -0.07
C LEU A 73 -10.49 -8.16 0.31
N ILE A 74 -9.23 -7.85 0.02
CA ILE A 74 -8.12 -8.76 0.32
C ILE A 74 -7.93 -8.91 1.85
N PRO A 75 -7.88 -7.84 2.67
CA PRO A 75 -7.92 -7.94 4.12
C PRO A 75 -9.13 -8.72 4.66
N TYR A 76 -10.31 -8.53 4.07
CA TYR A 76 -11.51 -9.28 4.44
C TYR A 76 -11.35 -10.80 4.18
N PHE A 77 -10.77 -11.20 3.06
CA PHE A 77 -10.43 -12.61 2.82
C PHE A 77 -9.41 -13.12 3.84
N GLY A 78 -8.39 -12.33 4.17
CA GLY A 78 -7.46 -12.67 5.24
C GLY A 78 -8.16 -12.91 6.57
N TYR A 79 -9.07 -12.03 6.97
CA TYR A 79 -9.90 -12.16 8.17
C TYR A 79 -10.76 -13.43 8.15
N ARG A 80 -11.43 -13.73 7.02
CA ARG A 80 -12.26 -14.93 6.89
C ARG A 80 -11.46 -16.22 7.00
N LEU A 81 -10.22 -16.22 6.54
CA LEU A 81 -9.33 -17.39 6.59
C LEU A 81 -8.59 -17.53 7.92
N SER A 82 -8.21 -16.42 8.57
CA SER A 82 -7.56 -16.45 9.90
C SER A 82 -8.54 -16.67 11.04
N GLY A 83 -9.83 -16.43 10.82
CA GLY A 83 -10.87 -16.54 11.84
C GLY A 83 -10.96 -15.36 12.80
N GLY A 84 -10.23 -14.25 12.57
CA GLY A 84 -10.21 -13.06 13.41
C GLY A 84 -9.33 -11.95 12.87
N TYR A 85 -9.23 -10.83 13.61
CA TYR A 85 -8.39 -9.69 13.20
C TYR A 85 -6.89 -10.02 13.33
N GLY A 86 -6.48 -10.78 14.35
CA GLY A 86 -5.09 -11.21 14.52
C GLY A 86 -4.61 -12.04 13.34
N GLY A 87 -3.45 -11.69 12.78
CA GLY A 87 -2.83 -12.36 11.62
C GLY A 87 -3.56 -12.15 10.29
N SER A 88 -4.70 -11.43 10.28
CA SER A 88 -5.53 -11.28 9.08
C SER A 88 -4.84 -10.48 7.97
N LEU A 89 -4.15 -9.40 8.32
CA LEU A 89 -3.45 -8.54 7.37
C LEU A 89 -2.16 -9.18 6.87
N GLU A 90 -1.47 -9.94 7.74
CA GLU A 90 -0.31 -10.75 7.41
C GLU A 90 -0.68 -11.82 6.38
N LEU A 91 -1.74 -12.58 6.67
CA LEU A 91 -2.23 -13.61 5.74
C LEU A 91 -2.70 -13.00 4.41
N ALA A 92 -3.42 -11.89 4.45
CA ALA A 92 -3.85 -11.15 3.26
C ALA A 92 -2.65 -10.76 2.38
N SER A 93 -1.62 -10.15 2.97
CA SER A 93 -0.40 -9.74 2.27
C SER A 93 0.38 -10.94 1.73
N PHE A 94 0.46 -12.02 2.50
CA PHE A 94 1.09 -13.28 2.06
C PHE A 94 0.39 -13.89 0.84
N LEU A 95 -0.94 -13.91 0.81
CA LEU A 95 -1.69 -14.41 -0.34
C LEU A 95 -1.42 -13.59 -1.61
N VAL A 96 -1.35 -12.27 -1.49
CA VAL A 96 -0.95 -11.39 -2.62
C VAL A 96 0.49 -11.71 -3.04
N ALA A 97 1.42 -11.87 -2.09
CA ALA A 97 2.81 -12.22 -2.39
C ALA A 97 2.92 -13.56 -3.11
N ALA A 98 2.12 -14.57 -2.72
CA ALA A 98 2.08 -15.87 -3.38
C ALA A 98 1.59 -15.75 -4.84
N VAL A 99 0.50 -15.03 -5.07
CA VAL A 99 -0.03 -14.78 -6.43
C VAL A 99 1.00 -14.02 -7.28
N PHE A 100 1.60 -12.95 -6.74
CA PHE A 100 2.60 -12.17 -7.48
C PHE A 100 3.89 -12.94 -7.73
N THR A 101 4.27 -13.86 -6.85
CA THR A 101 5.39 -14.79 -7.07
C THR A 101 5.12 -15.69 -8.27
N LEU A 102 3.92 -16.28 -8.38
CA LEU A 102 3.54 -17.09 -9.54
C LEU A 102 3.55 -16.28 -10.84
N ILE A 103 3.00 -15.07 -10.82
CA ILE A 103 3.04 -14.15 -11.97
C ILE A 103 4.50 -13.79 -12.32
N SER A 104 5.33 -13.54 -11.32
CA SER A 104 6.75 -13.22 -11.50
C SER A 104 7.52 -14.34 -12.20
N ILE A 105 7.30 -15.61 -11.83
CA ILE A 105 7.92 -16.77 -12.47
C ILE A 105 7.61 -16.77 -13.97
N VAL A 106 6.36 -16.54 -14.34
CA VAL A 106 5.94 -16.50 -15.76
C VAL A 106 6.56 -15.32 -16.49
N LEU A 107 6.45 -14.11 -15.91
CA LEU A 107 6.87 -12.89 -16.60
C LEU A 107 8.40 -12.74 -16.65
N LEU A 108 9.16 -13.21 -15.65
CA LEU A 108 10.63 -13.11 -15.64
C LEU A 108 11.32 -14.23 -16.44
N HIS A 109 10.62 -15.33 -16.69
CA HIS A 109 11.17 -16.43 -17.49
C HIS A 109 11.61 -15.96 -18.88
N GLY A 110 12.86 -16.24 -19.24
CA GLY A 110 13.46 -15.81 -20.51
C GLY A 110 13.73 -14.31 -20.64
N ARG A 111 13.55 -13.55 -19.55
CA ARG A 111 13.89 -12.12 -19.46
C ARG A 111 15.06 -11.84 -18.55
N THR A 112 15.28 -12.71 -17.56
CA THR A 112 16.33 -12.56 -16.55
C THR A 112 17.17 -13.83 -16.44
N SER A 113 18.40 -13.71 -15.91
CA SER A 113 19.17 -14.87 -15.45
C SER A 113 18.50 -15.49 -14.21
N VAL A 114 18.85 -16.74 -13.86
CA VAL A 114 18.35 -17.42 -12.65
C VAL A 114 18.58 -16.54 -11.41
N PHE A 115 19.81 -16.05 -11.23
CA PHE A 115 20.19 -15.26 -10.05
C PHE A 115 19.32 -14.00 -9.90
N PHE A 116 19.20 -13.17 -10.94
CA PHE A 116 18.39 -11.96 -10.86
C PHE A 116 16.89 -12.26 -10.88
N GLY A 117 16.45 -13.37 -11.45
CA GLY A 117 15.08 -13.85 -11.34
C GLY A 117 14.70 -14.14 -9.90
N VAL A 118 15.51 -14.95 -9.20
CA VAL A 118 15.30 -15.29 -7.78
C VAL A 118 15.36 -14.02 -6.90
N LEU A 119 16.38 -13.17 -7.12
CA LEU A 119 16.54 -11.96 -6.31
C LEU A 119 15.38 -10.97 -6.48
N THR A 120 14.88 -10.83 -7.72
CA THR A 120 13.69 -9.99 -8.01
C THR A 120 12.44 -10.57 -7.36
N ILE A 121 12.23 -11.88 -7.43
CA ILE A 121 11.08 -12.54 -6.80
C ILE A 121 11.17 -12.41 -5.28
N ALA A 122 12.35 -12.62 -4.68
CA ALA A 122 12.56 -12.43 -3.26
C ALA A 122 12.21 -11.01 -2.81
N PHE A 123 12.71 -10.01 -3.54
CA PHE A 123 12.40 -8.61 -3.28
C PHE A 123 10.89 -8.32 -3.38
N LEU A 124 10.21 -8.77 -4.45
CA LEU A 124 8.78 -8.52 -4.63
C LEU A 124 7.93 -9.26 -3.58
N ALA A 125 8.31 -10.48 -3.21
CA ALA A 125 7.62 -11.24 -2.18
C ALA A 125 7.75 -10.58 -0.79
N LEU A 126 8.96 -10.13 -0.44
CA LEU A 126 9.23 -9.37 0.78
C LEU A 126 8.49 -8.03 0.77
N LEU A 127 8.62 -7.25 -0.31
CA LEU A 127 7.93 -5.98 -0.50
C LEU A 127 6.43 -6.08 -0.24
N VAL A 128 5.81 -7.18 -0.67
CA VAL A 128 4.35 -7.39 -0.54
C VAL A 128 3.98 -7.94 0.84
N ALA A 129 4.71 -8.94 1.35
CA ALA A 129 4.30 -9.69 2.56
C ALA A 129 4.72 -9.01 3.87
N VAL A 130 5.88 -8.34 3.90
CA VAL A 130 6.42 -7.79 5.16
C VAL A 130 5.64 -6.56 5.60
N PRO A 131 5.20 -6.46 6.87
CA PRO A 131 4.42 -5.33 7.38
C PRO A 131 5.31 -4.11 7.64
N MET A 132 5.74 -3.45 6.57
CA MET A 132 6.57 -2.24 6.63
C MET A 132 6.26 -1.32 5.46
N ASN A 133 6.42 0.00 5.63
CA ASN A 133 6.38 0.91 4.49
C ASN A 133 7.68 0.90 3.70
N VAL A 134 7.59 1.16 2.39
CA VAL A 134 8.77 1.26 1.53
C VAL A 134 9.67 2.40 1.98
N GLY A 135 10.94 2.09 2.23
CA GLY A 135 11.95 3.07 2.61
C GLY A 135 11.94 3.48 4.09
N THR A 136 11.15 2.82 4.94
CA THR A 136 11.19 2.97 6.40
C THR A 136 12.31 2.13 7.04
N LEU A 137 12.55 2.35 8.31
CA LEU A 137 13.54 1.59 9.08
C LEU A 137 12.95 0.24 9.52
N GLY A 138 13.80 -0.77 9.67
CA GLY A 138 13.40 -2.13 10.03
C GLY A 138 12.69 -2.30 11.38
N ASN A 139 12.68 -1.29 12.25
CA ASN A 139 11.92 -1.28 13.49
C ASN A 139 10.52 -0.65 13.38
N GLU A 140 10.19 -0.04 12.24
CA GLU A 140 8.90 0.63 11.98
C GLU A 140 7.87 -0.34 11.39
N VAL A 141 7.55 -1.40 12.14
CA VAL A 141 6.57 -2.41 11.72
C VAL A 141 5.17 -1.80 11.65
N THR A 142 4.53 -1.91 10.50
CA THR A 142 3.19 -1.35 10.25
C THR A 142 2.50 -1.98 9.05
N HIS A 143 1.17 -2.07 9.11
CA HIS A 143 0.33 -2.38 7.94
C HIS A 143 -0.18 -1.12 7.22
N ALA A 144 0.16 0.08 7.70
CA ALA A 144 -0.24 1.31 7.04
C ALA A 144 0.14 1.30 5.56
N MET A 145 -0.77 1.77 4.73
CA MET A 145 -0.54 1.95 3.29
C MET A 145 -0.03 0.70 2.53
N PHE A 146 -0.34 -0.53 3.01
CA PHE A 146 0.10 -1.76 2.35
C PHE A 146 -0.31 -1.84 0.87
N TYR A 147 -1.44 -1.24 0.49
CA TYR A 147 -1.88 -1.13 -0.90
C TYR A 147 -0.84 -0.44 -1.82
N ASN A 148 0.00 0.43 -1.29
CA ASN A 148 1.09 1.02 -2.07
C ASN A 148 2.18 -0.01 -2.40
N ARG A 149 2.53 -0.90 -1.46
CA ARG A 149 3.50 -1.99 -1.69
C ARG A 149 2.99 -2.95 -2.75
N TRP A 150 1.71 -3.33 -2.67
CA TRP A 150 1.06 -4.16 -3.69
C TRP A 150 1.00 -3.45 -5.05
N GLY A 151 0.70 -2.16 -5.05
CA GLY A 151 0.68 -1.34 -6.27
C GLY A 151 2.06 -1.24 -6.93
N TRP A 152 3.12 -1.01 -6.15
CA TRP A 152 4.49 -1.01 -6.63
C TRP A 152 4.89 -2.35 -7.25
N ALA A 153 4.63 -3.46 -6.55
CA ALA A 153 4.97 -4.79 -7.03
C ALA A 153 4.22 -5.14 -8.33
N ALA A 154 2.91 -4.88 -8.37
CA ALA A 154 2.11 -5.09 -9.58
C ALA A 154 2.61 -4.24 -10.76
N LEU A 155 2.97 -2.97 -10.51
CA LEU A 155 3.49 -2.09 -11.54
C LEU A 155 4.87 -2.55 -12.04
N VAL A 156 5.77 -3.05 -11.17
CA VAL A 156 7.03 -3.69 -11.58
C VAL A 156 6.75 -4.86 -12.52
N LEU A 157 5.77 -5.72 -12.19
CA LEU A 157 5.40 -6.87 -13.02
C LEU A 157 4.84 -6.47 -14.40
N VAL A 158 4.10 -5.36 -14.46
CA VAL A 158 3.67 -4.79 -15.75
C VAL A 158 4.86 -4.26 -16.53
N LEU A 159 5.70 -3.42 -15.91
CA LEU A 159 6.80 -2.72 -16.57
C LEU A 159 7.94 -3.64 -17.03
N VAL A 160 8.17 -4.78 -16.34
CA VAL A 160 9.21 -5.74 -16.72
C VAL A 160 8.97 -6.35 -18.10
N THR A 161 7.75 -6.30 -18.61
CA THR A 161 7.39 -6.78 -19.94
C THR A 161 7.99 -5.95 -21.08
N TYR A 162 8.56 -4.76 -20.76
CA TYR A 162 9.41 -4.02 -21.71
C TYR A 162 10.66 -4.83 -22.13
N ILE A 163 11.12 -5.73 -21.27
CA ILE A 163 12.16 -6.72 -21.60
C ILE A 163 11.50 -7.83 -22.40
N SER A 164 11.60 -7.78 -23.73
CA SER A 164 11.04 -8.85 -24.56
C SER A 164 11.80 -10.16 -24.30
N PRO A 165 11.12 -11.30 -24.15
CA PRO A 165 11.78 -12.60 -24.02
C PRO A 165 12.47 -12.97 -25.33
N ASP A 166 13.33 -13.99 -25.30
CA ASP A 166 14.04 -14.46 -26.49
C ASP A 166 13.09 -14.91 -27.60
N ARG A 167 11.95 -15.51 -27.23
CA ARG A 167 10.93 -15.98 -28.18
C ARG A 167 9.54 -15.94 -27.55
N TYR A 168 8.57 -15.45 -28.31
CA TYR A 168 7.16 -15.63 -28.02
C TYR A 168 6.58 -16.84 -28.74
N THR A 169 5.86 -17.69 -28.03
CA THR A 169 4.90 -18.65 -28.59
C THR A 169 3.49 -18.06 -28.44
N LYS A 170 2.54 -18.57 -29.25
CA LYS A 170 1.13 -18.10 -29.15
C LYS A 170 0.55 -18.31 -27.75
N GLY A 171 0.81 -19.47 -27.13
CA GLY A 171 0.33 -19.77 -25.76
C GLY A 171 0.95 -18.86 -24.71
N ARG A 172 2.24 -18.56 -24.80
CA ARG A 172 2.92 -17.63 -23.92
C ARG A 172 2.35 -16.21 -24.05
N LEU A 173 2.16 -15.75 -25.29
CA LEU A 173 1.60 -14.43 -25.57
C LEU A 173 0.21 -14.27 -24.95
N ALA A 174 -0.65 -15.28 -25.11
CA ALA A 174 -2.00 -15.28 -24.54
C ALA A 174 -1.96 -15.28 -23.00
N LEU A 175 -1.12 -16.11 -22.40
CA LEU A 175 -0.97 -16.17 -20.94
C LEU A 175 -0.45 -14.84 -20.38
N GLU A 176 0.60 -14.27 -20.95
CA GLU A 176 1.13 -12.98 -20.50
C GLU A 176 0.11 -11.84 -20.69
N ALA A 177 -0.64 -11.83 -21.79
CA ALA A 177 -1.72 -10.85 -22.01
C ALA A 177 -2.82 -10.98 -20.93
N PHE A 178 -3.21 -12.20 -20.57
CA PHE A 178 -4.17 -12.44 -19.49
C PHE A 178 -3.62 -11.97 -18.12
N LEU A 179 -2.37 -12.30 -17.79
CA LEU A 179 -1.75 -11.87 -16.53
C LEU A 179 -1.62 -10.35 -16.44
N LEU A 180 -1.28 -9.68 -17.54
CA LEU A 180 -1.26 -8.22 -17.60
C LEU A 180 -2.67 -7.64 -17.43
N ALA A 181 -3.68 -8.21 -18.08
CA ALA A 181 -5.06 -7.78 -17.91
C ALA A 181 -5.52 -7.93 -16.46
N PHE A 182 -5.18 -9.04 -15.81
CA PHE A 182 -5.44 -9.24 -14.38
C PHE A 182 -4.76 -8.15 -13.52
N LEU A 183 -3.48 -7.87 -13.75
CA LEU A 183 -2.75 -6.82 -13.02
C LEU A 183 -3.33 -5.43 -13.27
N ILE A 184 -3.78 -5.11 -14.47
CA ILE A 184 -4.44 -3.83 -14.80
C ILE A 184 -5.75 -3.67 -14.00
N ILE A 185 -6.59 -4.71 -13.98
CA ILE A 185 -7.85 -4.69 -13.22
C ILE A 185 -7.59 -4.65 -11.72
N PHE A 186 -6.61 -5.42 -11.25
CA PHE A 186 -6.15 -5.36 -9.86
C PHE A 186 -5.74 -3.93 -9.46
N LEU A 187 -4.93 -3.26 -10.28
CA LEU A 187 -4.47 -1.90 -10.02
C LEU A 187 -5.61 -0.87 -10.09
N PHE A 188 -6.58 -1.04 -11.00
CA PHE A 188 -7.76 -0.18 -11.08
C PHE A 188 -8.56 -0.20 -9.76
N PHE A 189 -8.88 -1.39 -9.27
CA PHE A 189 -9.62 -1.56 -8.02
C PHE A 189 -8.75 -1.51 -6.75
N LEU A 190 -7.42 -1.36 -6.86
CA LEU A 190 -6.54 -1.11 -5.74
C LEU A 190 -6.34 0.38 -5.51
N LYS A 191 -5.81 1.08 -6.52
CA LYS A 191 -5.54 2.52 -6.48
C LYS A 191 -5.34 3.09 -7.88
N ILE A 192 -6.17 4.02 -8.26
CA ILE A 192 -6.23 4.60 -9.62
C ILE A 192 -4.89 5.12 -10.15
N THR A 193 -4.02 5.64 -9.27
CA THR A 193 -2.71 6.18 -9.69
C THR A 193 -1.84 5.12 -10.36
N TYR A 194 -1.75 3.93 -9.77
CA TYR A 194 -0.98 2.83 -10.34
C TYR A 194 -1.57 2.33 -11.66
N PHE A 195 -2.90 2.27 -11.73
CA PHE A 195 -3.62 1.88 -12.95
C PHE A 195 -3.31 2.81 -14.11
N ILE A 196 -3.34 4.14 -13.91
CA ILE A 196 -3.07 5.11 -14.96
C ILE A 196 -1.68 4.89 -15.55
N PHE A 197 -0.65 4.68 -14.72
CA PHE A 197 0.70 4.43 -15.22
C PHE A 197 0.85 3.06 -15.87
N ALA A 198 0.20 2.03 -15.36
CA ALA A 198 0.20 0.71 -15.98
C ALA A 198 -0.47 0.74 -17.38
N LEU A 199 -1.61 1.40 -17.50
CA LEU A 199 -2.31 1.56 -18.77
C LEU A 199 -1.50 2.40 -19.77
N ALA A 200 -0.95 3.54 -19.32
CA ALA A 200 -0.08 4.39 -20.15
C ALA A 200 1.15 3.62 -20.66
N PHE A 201 1.73 2.74 -19.84
CA PHE A 201 2.82 1.86 -20.26
C PHE A 201 2.39 0.87 -21.35
N LEU A 202 1.21 0.28 -21.27
CA LEU A 202 0.72 -0.59 -22.34
C LEU A 202 0.58 0.17 -23.67
N PHE A 203 0.11 1.41 -23.64
CA PHE A 203 0.10 2.25 -24.85
C PHE A 203 1.52 2.53 -25.37
N LEU A 204 2.48 2.75 -24.49
CA LEU A 204 3.89 2.90 -24.89
C LEU A 204 4.42 1.62 -25.57
N LEU A 205 4.04 0.42 -25.10
CA LEU A 205 4.38 -0.84 -25.76
C LEU A 205 3.71 -0.99 -27.14
N VAL A 206 2.45 -0.56 -27.30
CA VAL A 206 1.78 -0.55 -28.61
C VAL A 206 2.52 0.33 -29.61
N LEU A 207 3.05 1.45 -29.17
CA LEU A 207 3.80 2.38 -30.02
C LEU A 207 5.26 1.97 -30.28
N ARG A 208 5.76 0.92 -29.63
CA ARG A 208 7.15 0.47 -29.76
C ARG A 208 7.47 -0.04 -31.16
N PRO A 209 8.44 0.57 -31.89
CA PRO A 209 8.78 0.16 -33.25
C PRO A 209 9.53 -1.17 -33.29
N GLY A 210 9.36 -1.93 -34.38
CA GLY A 210 10.14 -3.14 -34.65
C GLY A 210 9.85 -4.34 -33.73
N ARG A 211 8.79 -4.31 -32.93
CA ARG A 211 8.43 -5.37 -31.98
C ARG A 211 6.94 -5.73 -32.08
N PRO A 212 6.53 -6.48 -33.12
CA PRO A 212 5.12 -6.80 -33.34
C PRO A 212 4.50 -7.63 -32.20
N ASP A 213 5.26 -8.49 -31.53
CA ASP A 213 4.75 -9.31 -30.44
C ASP A 213 4.50 -8.48 -29.17
N ASP A 214 5.32 -7.45 -28.89
CA ASP A 214 5.08 -6.53 -27.79
C ASP A 214 3.76 -5.74 -28.02
N ARG A 215 3.47 -5.35 -29.27
CA ARG A 215 2.19 -4.71 -29.66
C ARG A 215 1.00 -5.65 -29.48
N ARG A 216 1.15 -6.92 -29.93
CA ARG A 216 0.09 -7.95 -29.75
C ARG A 216 -0.17 -8.22 -28.27
N LEU A 217 0.90 -8.30 -27.47
CA LEU A 217 0.81 -8.46 -26.03
C LEU A 217 0.02 -7.32 -25.38
N ALA A 218 0.43 -6.08 -25.66
CA ALA A 218 -0.23 -4.91 -25.08
C ALA A 218 -1.68 -4.76 -25.55
N ALA A 219 -1.95 -4.93 -26.85
CA ALA A 219 -3.31 -4.87 -27.39
C ALA A 219 -4.20 -5.98 -26.81
N GLY A 220 -3.68 -7.21 -26.70
CA GLY A 220 -4.37 -8.32 -26.06
C GLY A 220 -4.68 -8.07 -24.59
N ALA A 221 -3.70 -7.53 -23.84
CA ALA A 221 -3.89 -7.17 -22.45
C ALA A 221 -4.95 -6.08 -22.26
N ILE A 222 -4.93 -5.01 -23.07
CA ILE A 222 -5.93 -3.94 -23.04
C ILE A 222 -7.32 -4.52 -23.35
N PHE A 223 -7.44 -5.32 -24.41
CA PHE A 223 -8.71 -5.93 -24.80
C PHE A 223 -9.28 -6.84 -23.71
N LEU A 224 -8.45 -7.72 -23.13
CA LEU A 224 -8.86 -8.60 -22.03
C LEU A 224 -9.20 -7.80 -20.77
N SER A 225 -8.51 -6.70 -20.49
CA SER A 225 -8.84 -5.82 -19.37
C SER A 225 -10.24 -5.23 -19.52
N PHE A 226 -10.63 -4.79 -20.71
CA PHE A 226 -11.99 -4.31 -20.97
C PHE A 226 -13.05 -5.40 -20.79
N ILE A 227 -12.77 -6.64 -21.21
CA ILE A 227 -13.69 -7.77 -20.99
C ILE A 227 -13.84 -8.04 -19.49
N LEU A 228 -12.73 -8.17 -18.75
CA LEU A 228 -12.76 -8.44 -17.32
C LEU A 228 -13.45 -7.32 -16.55
N TRP A 229 -13.12 -6.06 -16.88
CA TRP A 229 -13.80 -4.91 -16.30
C TRP A 229 -15.31 -4.92 -16.60
N GLY A 230 -15.70 -5.17 -17.85
CA GLY A 230 -17.12 -5.23 -18.24
C GLY A 230 -17.89 -6.32 -17.49
N LEU A 231 -17.29 -7.51 -17.32
CA LEU A 231 -17.91 -8.60 -16.56
C LEU A 231 -18.08 -8.23 -15.07
N LEU A 232 -17.08 -7.59 -14.47
CA LEU A 232 -17.17 -7.10 -13.08
C LEU A 232 -18.20 -5.98 -12.95
N GLU A 233 -18.26 -5.05 -13.91
CA GLU A 233 -19.21 -3.95 -13.88
C GLU A 233 -20.67 -4.41 -14.02
N LEU A 234 -20.93 -5.42 -14.88
CA LEU A 234 -22.26 -6.03 -15.02
C LEU A 234 -22.77 -6.65 -13.71
N GLN A 235 -21.86 -7.21 -12.91
CA GLN A 235 -22.23 -7.85 -11.63
C GLN A 235 -22.24 -6.88 -10.45
N LEU A 236 -21.26 -6.00 -10.40
CA LEU A 236 -20.98 -5.22 -9.20
C LEU A 236 -21.39 -3.75 -9.33
N SER A 237 -21.47 -3.19 -10.53
CA SER A 237 -21.79 -1.77 -10.81
C SER A 237 -21.01 -0.80 -9.90
N LEU A 238 -19.67 -1.00 -9.79
CA LEU A 238 -18.82 -0.28 -8.87
C LEU A 238 -18.11 0.93 -9.49
N THR A 239 -18.01 0.97 -10.82
CA THR A 239 -17.16 1.99 -11.48
C THR A 239 -17.67 3.40 -11.24
N ARG A 240 -18.97 3.63 -11.37
CA ARG A 240 -19.55 4.96 -11.18
C ARG A 240 -19.37 5.47 -9.74
N PRO A 241 -19.77 4.73 -8.69
CA PRO A 241 -19.56 5.16 -7.31
C PRO A 241 -18.07 5.36 -6.97
N TYR A 242 -17.19 4.48 -7.47
CA TYR A 242 -15.74 4.64 -7.28
C TYR A 242 -15.20 5.92 -7.93
N VAL A 243 -15.64 6.25 -9.13
CA VAL A 243 -15.24 7.51 -9.80
C VAL A 243 -15.78 8.74 -9.05
N GLU A 244 -16.97 8.66 -8.46
CA GLU A 244 -17.53 9.72 -7.61
C GLU A 244 -16.67 9.93 -6.36
N ASP A 245 -16.30 8.87 -5.64
CA ASP A 245 -15.36 8.94 -4.50
C ASP A 245 -14.00 9.51 -4.88
N LEU A 246 -13.45 9.12 -6.04
CA LEU A 246 -12.20 9.67 -6.54
C LEU A 246 -12.30 11.17 -6.83
N ARG A 247 -13.42 11.65 -7.38
CA ARG A 247 -13.66 13.08 -7.62
C ARG A 247 -13.71 13.85 -6.31
N MET A 248 -14.41 13.33 -5.30
CA MET A 248 -14.44 13.93 -3.97
C MET A 248 -13.04 14.01 -3.34
N ALA A 249 -12.27 12.91 -3.40
CA ALA A 249 -10.91 12.89 -2.90
C ALA A 249 -9.96 13.84 -3.65
N MET A 250 -10.09 13.96 -4.97
CA MET A 250 -9.32 14.93 -5.76
C MET A 250 -9.68 16.36 -5.39
N ALA A 251 -10.96 16.66 -5.19
CA ALA A 251 -11.42 17.98 -4.79
C ALA A 251 -11.03 18.32 -3.34
N ALA A 252 -10.92 17.31 -2.47
CA ALA A 252 -10.45 17.46 -1.10
C ALA A 252 -8.93 17.62 -1.02
N SER A 253 -8.18 17.03 -1.97
CA SER A 253 -6.72 17.03 -1.93
C SER A 253 -6.14 18.44 -2.07
N GLY A 254 -5.44 18.90 -1.05
CA GLY A 254 -4.61 20.09 -1.08
C GLY A 254 -3.42 19.93 -2.04
N ALA A 255 -2.66 21.01 -2.26
CA ALA A 255 -1.50 21.04 -3.15
C ALA A 255 -0.50 19.91 -2.84
N VAL A 256 0.18 19.46 -3.89
CA VAL A 256 1.20 18.40 -3.92
C VAL A 256 2.10 18.45 -2.68
N ARG A 257 2.12 17.36 -1.92
CA ARG A 257 2.89 17.23 -0.67
C ARG A 257 4.36 17.01 -0.96
N GLY A 258 5.18 17.83 -0.40
CA GLY A 258 6.64 17.75 -0.51
C GLY A 258 7.18 18.45 -1.76
N GLY A 259 8.20 19.28 -1.59
CA GLY A 259 8.84 19.92 -2.73
C GLY A 259 9.55 18.88 -3.60
N LEU A 260 9.30 18.92 -4.92
CA LEU A 260 10.00 18.08 -5.89
C LEU A 260 11.52 18.04 -5.68
N PRO A 261 12.21 19.15 -5.33
CA PRO A 261 13.65 19.14 -5.04
C PRO A 261 14.03 18.19 -3.88
N ARG A 262 13.25 18.19 -2.79
CA ARG A 262 13.51 17.29 -1.65
C ARG A 262 13.34 15.83 -2.07
N THR A 263 12.28 15.52 -2.80
CA THR A 263 12.02 14.16 -3.30
C THR A 263 13.17 13.67 -4.20
N VAL A 264 13.68 14.52 -5.08
CA VAL A 264 14.84 14.21 -5.94
C VAL A 264 16.09 13.97 -5.10
N LEU A 265 16.40 14.84 -4.16
CA LEU A 265 17.62 14.71 -3.32
C LEU A 265 17.62 13.46 -2.46
N VAL A 266 16.49 13.11 -1.84
CA VAL A 266 16.36 11.89 -1.03
C VAL A 266 16.50 10.61 -1.86
N ASN A 267 16.14 10.66 -3.16
CA ASN A 267 16.24 9.52 -4.08
C ASN A 267 17.41 9.64 -5.07
N LEU A 268 18.47 10.36 -4.72
CA LEU A 268 19.60 10.62 -5.62
C LEU A 268 20.27 9.32 -6.12
N THR A 269 20.35 8.28 -5.28
CA THR A 269 20.90 6.97 -5.65
C THR A 269 20.10 6.29 -6.78
N ASP A 270 18.79 6.45 -6.77
CA ASP A 270 17.90 5.93 -7.80
C ASP A 270 18.15 6.64 -9.14
N PHE A 271 18.29 7.97 -9.11
CA PHE A 271 18.62 8.76 -10.31
C PHE A 271 20.01 8.46 -10.85
N LEU A 272 21.01 8.28 -9.98
CA LEU A 272 22.36 7.89 -10.40
C LEU A 272 22.34 6.51 -11.10
N SER A 273 21.52 5.57 -10.61
CA SER A 273 21.31 4.28 -11.24
C SER A 273 20.70 4.42 -12.64
N VAL A 274 19.72 5.30 -12.80
CA VAL A 274 19.11 5.63 -14.11
C VAL A 274 20.15 6.25 -15.07
N ILE A 275 20.94 7.21 -14.60
CA ILE A 275 22.00 7.86 -15.39
C ILE A 275 23.03 6.82 -15.86
N ALA A 276 23.44 5.89 -14.99
CA ALA A 276 24.37 4.85 -15.36
C ALA A 276 23.80 3.92 -16.46
N VAL A 277 22.51 3.57 -16.40
CA VAL A 277 21.85 2.81 -17.48
C VAL A 277 21.82 3.60 -18.78
N LEU A 278 21.46 4.90 -18.71
CA LEU A 278 21.47 5.77 -19.91
C LEU A 278 22.87 5.88 -20.51
N TYR A 279 23.91 5.98 -19.69
CA TYR A 279 25.30 5.98 -20.14
C TYR A 279 25.66 4.68 -20.89
N VAL A 280 25.30 3.52 -20.32
CA VAL A 280 25.54 2.21 -20.97
C VAL A 280 24.76 2.11 -22.29
N LEU A 281 23.52 2.60 -22.36
CA LEU A 281 22.74 2.61 -23.58
C LEU A 281 23.34 3.52 -24.65
N ALA A 282 23.83 4.69 -24.26
CA ALA A 282 24.49 5.63 -25.16
C ALA A 282 25.79 5.04 -25.70
N SER A 283 26.63 4.45 -24.85
CA SER A 283 27.91 3.82 -25.23
C SER A 283 27.74 2.66 -26.22
N LYS A 284 26.61 1.93 -26.11
CA LYS A 284 26.25 0.82 -27.02
C LYS A 284 25.48 1.25 -28.27
N ARG A 285 25.23 2.55 -28.47
CA ARG A 285 24.37 3.08 -29.53
C ARG A 285 22.94 2.49 -29.52
N GLU A 286 22.49 2.00 -28.36
CA GLU A 286 21.14 1.47 -28.15
C GLU A 286 20.17 2.53 -27.58
N LEU A 287 20.64 3.75 -27.36
CA LEU A 287 19.82 4.87 -26.88
C LEU A 287 18.96 5.40 -28.05
N ARG A 288 17.98 4.59 -28.43
CA ARG A 288 16.94 4.99 -29.38
C ARG A 288 15.87 5.80 -28.64
N TRP A 289 15.10 6.63 -29.36
CA TRP A 289 14.08 7.48 -28.78
C TRP A 289 13.07 6.71 -27.88
N HIS A 290 12.64 5.52 -28.27
CA HIS A 290 11.72 4.71 -27.49
C HIS A 290 12.35 4.14 -26.21
N ALA A 291 13.63 3.87 -26.21
CA ALA A 291 14.40 3.47 -25.03
C ALA A 291 14.50 4.62 -24.03
N PHE A 292 14.80 5.81 -24.53
CA PHE A 292 14.83 7.03 -23.74
C PHE A 292 13.46 7.37 -23.16
N LEU A 293 12.38 7.26 -23.96
CA LEU A 293 11.01 7.45 -23.49
C LEU A 293 10.63 6.48 -22.39
N TYR A 294 11.04 5.21 -22.46
CA TYR A 294 10.79 4.24 -21.41
C TYR A 294 11.45 4.65 -20.08
N VAL A 295 12.72 5.04 -20.13
CA VAL A 295 13.46 5.46 -18.93
C VAL A 295 12.82 6.71 -18.31
N ILE A 296 12.49 7.72 -19.13
CA ILE A 296 11.78 8.92 -18.67
C ILE A 296 10.42 8.56 -18.08
N PHE A 297 9.66 7.71 -18.75
CA PHE A 297 8.35 7.27 -18.28
C PHE A 297 8.44 6.61 -16.90
N VAL A 298 9.33 5.64 -16.71
CA VAL A 298 9.51 4.96 -15.42
C VAL A 298 9.92 5.94 -14.33
N THR A 299 10.87 6.83 -14.65
CA THR A 299 11.35 7.83 -13.69
C THR A 299 10.26 8.83 -13.29
N ALA A 300 9.54 9.36 -14.27
CA ALA A 300 8.45 10.32 -14.04
C ALA A 300 7.27 9.67 -13.29
N ALA A 301 6.84 8.48 -13.70
CA ALA A 301 5.79 7.71 -13.01
C ALA A 301 6.19 7.44 -11.56
N GLY A 302 7.43 7.01 -11.34
CA GLY A 302 7.97 6.76 -10.01
C GLY A 302 7.94 8.01 -9.12
N LEU A 303 8.39 9.15 -9.63
CA LEU A 303 8.35 10.43 -8.92
C LEU A 303 6.93 10.87 -8.56
N VAL A 304 5.99 10.76 -9.49
CA VAL A 304 4.59 11.14 -9.24
C VAL A 304 3.97 10.24 -8.17
N ILE A 305 4.16 8.93 -8.26
CA ILE A 305 3.64 7.97 -7.27
C ILE A 305 4.27 8.23 -5.90
N LEU A 306 5.59 8.42 -5.83
CA LEU A 306 6.30 8.68 -4.57
C LEU A 306 5.80 9.97 -3.91
N ASN A 307 5.59 11.04 -4.69
CA ASN A 307 5.15 12.32 -4.19
C ASN A 307 3.68 12.32 -3.72
N GLN A 308 2.85 11.47 -4.31
CA GLN A 308 1.45 11.27 -3.90
C GLN A 308 1.31 10.47 -2.60
N ASN A 309 2.25 9.55 -2.38
CA ASN A 309 2.24 8.68 -1.21
C ASN A 309 3.12 9.29 -0.11
N TYR A 310 2.72 9.12 1.15
CA TYR A 310 3.60 9.42 2.28
C TYR A 310 4.67 8.32 2.38
N GLN A 311 5.64 8.37 1.46
CA GLN A 311 6.71 7.39 1.36
C GLN A 311 8.05 8.13 1.44
N PRO A 312 8.93 7.79 2.39
CA PRO A 312 10.13 8.58 2.63
C PRO A 312 11.14 8.50 1.47
N ARG A 313 11.27 7.35 0.83
CA ARG A 313 12.27 7.12 -0.23
C ARG A 313 11.97 5.88 -1.03
N SER A 314 12.74 5.72 -2.12
CA SER A 314 12.80 4.58 -3.04
C SER A 314 11.72 4.56 -4.12
N ILE A 315 12.21 4.66 -5.36
CA ILE A 315 11.39 4.54 -6.57
C ILE A 315 11.46 3.09 -7.07
N VAL A 316 10.62 2.23 -6.50
CA VAL A 316 10.65 0.77 -6.68
C VAL A 316 10.72 0.33 -8.15
N ILE A 317 10.01 1.03 -9.05
CA ILE A 317 9.94 0.66 -10.48
C ILE A 317 11.23 0.90 -11.27
N ILE A 318 12.21 1.62 -10.71
CA ILE A 318 13.56 1.75 -11.31
C ILE A 318 14.24 0.38 -11.46
N LEU A 319 13.89 -0.59 -10.63
CA LEU A 319 14.30 -1.98 -10.79
C LEU A 319 14.11 -2.48 -12.23
N THR A 320 13.02 -2.09 -12.89
CA THR A 320 12.73 -2.53 -14.26
C THR A 320 13.68 -1.93 -15.30
N VAL A 321 14.14 -0.70 -15.07
CA VAL A 321 15.18 -0.05 -15.91
C VAL A 321 16.52 -0.75 -15.71
N LEU A 322 16.89 -1.09 -14.47
CA LEU A 322 18.12 -1.82 -14.15
C LEU A 322 18.12 -3.23 -14.74
N LEU A 323 17.01 -3.98 -14.60
CA LEU A 323 16.85 -5.31 -15.20
C LEU A 323 16.95 -5.26 -16.73
N TRP A 324 16.32 -4.26 -17.35
CA TRP A 324 16.40 -4.06 -18.79
C TRP A 324 17.81 -3.71 -19.24
N GLY A 325 18.50 -2.78 -18.55
CA GLY A 325 19.90 -2.44 -18.82
C GLY A 325 20.82 -3.67 -18.71
N TYR A 326 20.62 -4.50 -17.67
CA TYR A 326 21.35 -5.76 -17.51
C TYR A 326 21.09 -6.75 -18.66
N SER A 327 19.83 -6.89 -19.07
CA SER A 327 19.47 -7.74 -20.22
C SER A 327 20.17 -7.30 -21.51
N LEU A 328 20.22 -5.99 -21.76
CA LEU A 328 20.95 -5.45 -22.93
C LEU A 328 22.46 -5.66 -22.83
N ALA A 329 23.04 -5.41 -21.64
CA ALA A 329 24.47 -5.63 -21.41
C ALA A 329 24.88 -7.10 -21.50
N SER A 330 23.94 -8.03 -21.30
CA SER A 330 24.19 -9.48 -21.35
C SER A 330 24.02 -10.12 -22.75
N ARG A 331 23.39 -9.41 -23.70
CA ARG A 331 23.19 -9.92 -25.06
C ARG A 331 24.51 -9.90 -25.83
N ASN A 332 25.09 -11.09 -26.11
CA ASN A 332 26.21 -11.22 -27.05
C ASN A 332 25.71 -10.89 -28.46
N ARG A 333 26.24 -9.85 -29.08
CA ARG A 333 26.10 -9.64 -30.53
C ARG A 333 26.99 -10.67 -31.25
N ASN A 334 26.39 -11.77 -31.67
CA ASN A 334 27.01 -12.72 -32.62
C ASN A 334 27.00 -12.16 -34.08
N SER A 335 27.08 -10.85 -34.26
CA SER A 335 27.22 -10.27 -35.60
C SER A 335 28.70 -10.21 -35.98
N LYS A 336 29.08 -11.02 -36.97
CA LYS A 336 30.44 -11.13 -37.54
C LYS A 336 30.91 -9.87 -38.28
N GLU A 337 30.18 -8.75 -38.25
CA GLU A 337 30.38 -7.67 -39.23
C GLU A 337 30.98 -6.36 -38.70
N GLU A 338 31.16 -6.17 -37.38
CA GLU A 338 31.92 -5.00 -36.88
C GLU A 338 32.74 -5.35 -35.65
N PRO A 339 34.01 -4.89 -35.54
CA PRO A 339 34.76 -5.03 -34.30
C PRO A 339 34.06 -4.27 -33.17
N PRO A 340 34.00 -4.84 -31.95
CA PRO A 340 33.38 -4.17 -30.83
C PRO A 340 34.13 -2.87 -30.54
N PRO A 341 33.40 -1.76 -30.20
CA PRO A 341 34.06 -0.58 -29.67
C PRO A 341 34.83 -0.97 -28.40
N ALA A 342 36.03 -0.39 -28.24
CA ALA A 342 37.05 -0.76 -27.28
C ALA A 342 36.67 -0.71 -25.78
N LEU A 343 35.44 -0.37 -25.42
CA LEU A 343 34.91 -0.42 -24.05
C LEU A 343 34.19 -1.75 -23.82
N SER A 344 34.77 -2.55 -22.98
CA SER A 344 34.46 -3.94 -22.64
C SER A 344 32.99 -4.14 -22.25
N THR A 345 32.25 -4.95 -23.05
CA THR A 345 30.92 -5.49 -22.74
C THR A 345 30.83 -6.15 -21.35
N ALA A 346 31.95 -6.66 -20.82
CA ALA A 346 32.05 -7.25 -19.50
C ALA A 346 32.00 -6.19 -18.36
N GLY A 347 32.59 -5.02 -18.58
CA GLY A 347 32.56 -3.90 -17.60
C GLY A 347 31.15 -3.36 -17.40
N ASP A 348 30.42 -3.08 -18.48
CA ASP A 348 29.04 -2.59 -18.44
C ASP A 348 28.10 -3.56 -17.72
N ARG A 349 28.22 -4.85 -18.02
CA ARG A 349 27.45 -5.90 -17.37
C ARG A 349 27.71 -5.96 -15.87
N ARG A 350 28.99 -5.86 -15.45
CA ARG A 350 29.38 -5.83 -14.04
C ARG A 350 28.84 -4.59 -13.34
N LEU A 351 28.92 -3.44 -13.98
CA LEU A 351 28.39 -2.19 -13.45
C LEU A 351 26.89 -2.29 -13.18
N ILE A 352 26.09 -2.71 -14.16
CA ILE A 352 24.65 -2.83 -13.98
C ILE A 352 24.27 -3.93 -12.99
N ALA A 353 24.99 -5.06 -12.97
CA ALA A 353 24.82 -6.10 -11.97
C ALA A 353 25.09 -5.56 -10.55
N PHE A 354 26.16 -4.78 -10.38
CA PHE A 354 26.46 -4.11 -9.11
C PHE A 354 25.36 -3.15 -8.68
N LEU A 355 24.86 -2.31 -9.61
CA LEU A 355 23.75 -1.38 -9.32
C LEU A 355 22.45 -2.11 -8.96
N LEU A 356 22.15 -3.25 -9.61
CA LEU A 356 21.01 -4.11 -9.24
C LEU A 356 21.13 -4.62 -7.81
N ILE A 357 22.30 -5.10 -7.43
CA ILE A 357 22.56 -5.58 -6.07
C ILE A 357 22.47 -4.41 -5.08
N LEU A 358 23.10 -3.28 -5.41
CA LEU A 358 23.08 -2.08 -4.58
C LEU A 358 21.66 -1.53 -4.38
N PHE A 359 20.78 -1.68 -5.36
CA PHE A 359 19.37 -1.31 -5.27
C PHE A 359 18.58 -2.32 -4.41
N LEU A 360 18.71 -3.62 -4.68
CA LEU A 360 17.89 -4.66 -4.05
C LEU A 360 18.31 -4.99 -2.62
N ALA A 361 19.62 -5.05 -2.34
CA ALA A 361 20.12 -5.51 -1.05
C ALA A 361 19.68 -4.67 0.16
N PRO A 362 19.68 -3.33 0.12
CA PRO A 362 19.20 -2.53 1.24
C PRO A 362 17.71 -2.74 1.53
N HIS A 363 16.88 -2.94 0.50
CA HIS A 363 15.46 -3.21 0.67
C HIS A 363 15.24 -4.58 1.32
N ILE A 364 15.87 -5.62 0.77
CA ILE A 364 15.79 -6.98 1.30
C ILE A 364 16.29 -7.01 2.77
N ALA A 365 17.40 -6.33 3.05
CA ALA A 365 17.94 -6.24 4.40
C ALA A 365 16.99 -5.52 5.36
N SER A 366 16.37 -4.41 4.92
CA SER A 366 15.38 -3.68 5.72
C SER A 366 14.16 -4.56 6.03
N ASP A 367 13.61 -5.26 5.02
CA ASP A 367 12.45 -6.12 5.19
C ASP A 367 12.78 -7.31 6.13
N ILE A 368 13.94 -7.94 5.99
CA ILE A 368 14.41 -9.00 6.91
C ILE A 368 14.55 -8.45 8.33
N THR A 369 15.11 -7.25 8.49
CA THR A 369 15.22 -6.59 9.79
C THR A 369 13.83 -6.34 10.40
N GLY A 370 12.85 -5.96 9.59
CA GLY A 370 11.46 -5.80 10.02
C GLY A 370 10.83 -7.10 10.52
N ILE A 371 11.06 -8.21 9.81
CA ILE A 371 10.61 -9.53 10.26
C ILE A 371 11.25 -9.90 11.61
N ILE A 372 12.56 -9.72 11.74
CA ILE A 372 13.29 -10.00 12.98
C ILE A 372 12.78 -9.11 14.11
N SER A 373 12.63 -7.81 13.88
CA SER A 373 12.11 -6.87 14.86
C SER A 373 10.72 -7.28 15.36
N ARG A 374 9.80 -7.62 14.45
CA ARG A 374 8.47 -8.12 14.78
C ARG A 374 8.53 -9.39 15.64
N SER A 375 9.30 -10.38 15.20
CA SER A 375 9.40 -11.67 15.88
C SER A 375 10.00 -11.54 17.27
N VAL A 376 11.06 -10.73 17.43
CA VAL A 376 11.70 -10.48 18.72
C VAL A 376 10.75 -9.77 19.67
N ARG A 377 10.03 -8.76 19.24
CA ARG A 377 9.10 -7.99 20.08
C ARG A 377 7.92 -8.87 20.54
N LEU A 378 7.34 -9.67 19.64
CA LEU A 378 6.28 -10.61 20.00
C LEU A 378 6.76 -11.71 20.97
N ALA A 379 7.99 -12.21 20.81
CA ALA A 379 8.54 -13.25 21.69
C ALA A 379 9.00 -12.71 23.05
N ALA A 380 9.51 -11.48 23.07
CA ALA A 380 10.05 -10.87 24.29
C ALA A 380 8.94 -10.34 25.24
N GLY A 381 7.75 -10.05 24.70
CA GLY A 381 6.73 -9.32 25.46
C GLY A 381 7.25 -7.93 25.86
N ASP A 382 7.04 -7.54 27.13
CA ASP A 382 7.59 -6.28 27.66
C ASP A 382 9.12 -6.37 27.73
N HIS A 383 9.82 -5.50 27.01
CA HIS A 383 11.27 -5.54 26.93
C HIS A 383 11.91 -4.14 26.78
N LYS A 384 12.98 -3.89 27.54
CA LYS A 384 13.89 -2.71 27.43
C LYS A 384 13.18 -1.34 27.27
N GLY A 385 12.10 -1.11 28.02
CA GLY A 385 11.37 0.18 27.96
C GLY A 385 10.27 0.23 26.90
N GLU A 386 9.94 -0.88 26.28
CA GLU A 386 8.71 -1.06 25.49
C GLU A 386 7.77 -2.05 26.18
N GLN A 387 6.47 -1.80 26.11
CA GLN A 387 5.42 -2.74 26.51
C GLN A 387 4.55 -3.09 25.32
N LEU A 388 3.97 -4.30 25.36
CA LEU A 388 2.92 -4.68 24.42
C LEU A 388 1.56 -4.27 24.96
N VAL A 389 0.89 -3.42 24.21
CA VAL A 389 -0.46 -2.95 24.56
C VAL A 389 -1.48 -3.61 23.63
N GLN A 390 -2.66 -3.90 24.16
CA GLN A 390 -3.78 -4.44 23.39
C GLN A 390 -5.01 -3.57 23.53
N VAL A 391 -5.80 -3.55 22.46
CA VAL A 391 -7.16 -2.99 22.50
C VAL A 391 -8.12 -4.05 23.00
N ALA A 392 -8.99 -3.69 23.93
CA ALA A 392 -10.05 -4.57 24.41
C ALA A 392 -10.91 -5.07 23.23
N GLY A 393 -11.14 -6.38 23.17
CA GLY A 393 -11.88 -7.02 22.09
C GLY A 393 -11.06 -7.36 20.83
N LEU A 394 -9.77 -7.01 20.76
CA LEU A 394 -8.88 -7.45 19.68
C LEU A 394 -7.90 -8.53 20.15
N GLU A 395 -8.26 -9.77 19.89
CA GLU A 395 -7.36 -10.88 20.17
C GLU A 395 -6.20 -10.94 19.17
N ARG A 396 -4.99 -11.25 19.65
CA ARG A 396 -3.77 -11.43 18.85
C ARG A 396 -3.36 -10.20 18.01
N VAL A 397 -3.79 -9.01 18.43
CA VAL A 397 -3.33 -7.74 17.85
C VAL A 397 -2.57 -6.98 18.92
N TYR A 398 -1.29 -6.72 18.68
CA TYR A 398 -0.37 -6.14 19.64
C TYR A 398 0.23 -4.84 19.11
N PHE A 399 0.38 -3.88 20.01
CA PHE A 399 0.97 -2.58 19.71
C PHE A 399 2.20 -2.42 20.58
N GLY A 400 3.35 -2.13 19.96
CA GLY A 400 4.60 -1.84 20.66
C GLY A 400 4.65 -0.36 21.05
N GLU A 401 4.88 -0.07 22.33
CA GLU A 401 4.92 1.29 22.85
C GLU A 401 6.10 1.48 23.81
N PRO A 402 6.89 2.56 23.67
CA PRO A 402 7.79 2.98 24.72
C PRO A 402 6.99 3.25 25.99
N PHE A 403 7.51 2.93 27.16
CA PHE A 403 6.90 3.28 28.44
C PHE A 403 6.72 4.79 28.53
N SER A 404 5.53 5.27 28.23
CA SER A 404 5.13 6.66 28.40
C SER A 404 4.11 6.74 29.53
N ASP A 405 4.27 7.74 30.37
CA ASP A 405 3.32 8.01 31.44
C ASP A 405 2.34 9.08 30.92
N LEU A 406 1.31 8.64 30.23
CA LEU A 406 0.26 9.50 29.65
C LEU A 406 -0.33 10.44 30.72
N ASP A 407 -0.47 9.96 31.95
CA ASP A 407 -1.02 10.72 33.05
C ASP A 407 -0.12 11.90 33.45
N LYS A 408 1.20 11.80 33.29
CA LYS A 408 2.12 12.92 33.55
C LYS A 408 2.06 14.01 32.48
N VAL A 409 1.78 13.64 31.24
CA VAL A 409 1.72 14.59 30.12
C VAL A 409 0.46 15.44 30.15
N HIS A 410 -0.64 14.88 30.66
CA HIS A 410 -1.98 15.49 30.59
C HIS A 410 -2.62 15.79 31.94
N GLN A 411 -1.92 15.61 33.08
CA GLN A 411 -2.45 15.94 34.40
C GLN A 411 -2.76 17.45 34.52
N GLY A 412 -4.04 17.75 34.60
CA GLY A 412 -4.53 19.10 34.90
C GLY A 412 -4.89 19.99 33.69
N ALA A 413 -4.79 19.48 32.47
CA ALA A 413 -5.20 20.26 31.30
C ALA A 413 -6.73 20.13 31.06
N ASP A 414 -7.41 21.27 31.01
CA ASP A 414 -8.76 21.33 30.47
C ASP A 414 -8.74 20.86 29.00
N PRO A 415 -9.66 19.98 28.59
CA PRO A 415 -9.73 19.50 27.18
C PRO A 415 -9.71 20.62 26.14
N PHE A 416 -10.37 21.76 26.44
CA PHE A 416 -10.33 22.94 25.58
C PHE A 416 -8.98 23.66 25.58
N THR A 417 -8.24 23.62 26.68
CA THR A 417 -6.92 24.22 26.79
C THR A 417 -5.88 23.37 26.05
N VAL A 418 -5.94 22.06 26.19
CA VAL A 418 -5.13 21.11 25.39
C VAL A 418 -5.41 21.34 23.91
N PHE A 419 -6.66 21.50 23.53
CA PHE A 419 -7.10 21.81 22.17
C PHE A 419 -6.51 23.13 21.64
N ASN A 420 -6.33 24.13 22.49
CA ASN A 420 -5.78 25.43 22.14
C ASN A 420 -4.25 25.51 22.26
N GLU A 421 -3.65 24.87 23.27
CA GLU A 421 -2.19 24.85 23.48
C GLU A 421 -1.48 23.94 22.45
N ALA A 422 -2.13 22.88 22.05
CA ALA A 422 -1.69 22.04 20.95
C ALA A 422 -1.55 22.84 19.62
N ARG A 423 -2.30 23.91 19.46
CA ARG A 423 -2.17 24.87 18.36
C ARG A 423 -0.91 25.75 18.44
N ALA A 424 -0.36 25.93 19.64
CA ALA A 424 0.77 26.84 19.89
C ALA A 424 2.15 26.18 19.75
N ALA A 425 2.26 24.84 19.72
CA ALA A 425 3.51 24.11 19.68
C ALA A 425 3.54 23.10 18.52
N PRO A 426 3.91 23.51 17.28
CA PRO A 426 4.07 22.58 16.16
C PRO A 426 5.11 21.52 16.51
N GLY A 427 4.74 20.24 16.50
CA GLY A 427 5.63 19.09 16.68
C GLY A 427 5.47 18.29 17.97
N LYS A 428 4.54 18.64 18.88
CA LYS A 428 4.27 17.87 20.12
C LYS A 428 2.91 17.14 20.15
N GLN A 429 2.27 16.92 19.01
CA GLN A 429 0.81 16.77 18.94
C GLN A 429 0.28 15.46 18.39
N GLU A 430 1.12 14.51 18.12
CA GLU A 430 0.65 13.18 17.75
C GLU A 430 0.71 12.30 18.98
N LEU A 431 -0.42 11.67 19.33
CA LEU A 431 -0.45 10.60 20.32
C LEU A 431 0.56 9.53 19.89
N SER A 432 1.29 8.96 20.83
CA SER A 432 2.00 7.72 20.60
C SER A 432 1.02 6.60 20.26
N GLN A 433 1.51 5.47 19.78
CA GLN A 433 0.62 4.38 19.40
C GLN A 433 -0.08 3.77 20.62
N GLY A 434 0.63 3.61 21.74
CA GLY A 434 0.06 3.13 22.98
C GLY A 434 -0.92 4.11 23.61
N GLU A 435 -0.59 5.40 23.60
CA GLU A 435 -1.51 6.46 24.03
C GLU A 435 -2.81 6.43 23.23
N TYR A 436 -2.74 6.22 21.92
CA TYR A 436 -3.94 6.07 21.10
C TYR A 436 -4.73 4.82 21.48
N VAL A 437 -4.07 3.69 21.73
CA VAL A 437 -4.71 2.45 22.20
C VAL A 437 -5.42 2.69 23.55
N GLU A 438 -4.79 3.40 24.49
CA GLU A 438 -5.42 3.76 25.77
C GLU A 438 -6.66 4.63 25.60
N THR A 439 -6.62 5.63 24.68
CA THR A 439 -7.81 6.43 24.40
C THR A 439 -8.96 5.55 23.86
N ILE A 440 -8.67 4.59 22.98
CA ILE A 440 -9.67 3.65 22.46
C ILE A 440 -10.25 2.78 23.57
N ASN A 441 -9.41 2.20 24.44
CA ASN A 441 -9.87 1.41 25.58
C ASN A 441 -10.76 2.24 26.51
N SER A 442 -10.39 3.49 26.77
CA SER A 442 -11.22 4.43 27.54
C SER A 442 -12.56 4.73 26.86
N GLY A 443 -12.58 4.80 25.53
CA GLY A 443 -13.83 4.95 24.76
C GLY A 443 -14.73 3.73 24.84
N ILE A 444 -14.16 2.52 24.81
CA ILE A 444 -14.91 1.27 25.02
C ILE A 444 -15.55 1.26 26.40
N HIS A 445 -14.80 1.57 27.45
CA HIS A 445 -15.33 1.64 28.82
C HIS A 445 -16.43 2.70 28.97
N LEU A 446 -16.33 3.83 28.26
CA LEU A 446 -17.40 4.83 28.24
C LEU A 446 -18.68 4.28 27.63
N LEU A 447 -18.61 3.56 26.53
CA LEU A 447 -19.75 2.92 25.88
C LEU A 447 -20.37 1.82 26.76
N GLU A 448 -19.55 0.95 27.34
CA GLU A 448 -19.97 -0.13 28.24
C GLU A 448 -20.66 0.41 29.48
N SER A 449 -20.15 1.47 30.09
CA SER A 449 -20.75 2.10 31.28
C SER A 449 -22.16 2.70 31.04
N HIS A 450 -22.54 2.86 29.77
CA HIS A 450 -23.85 3.31 29.33
C HIS A 450 -24.68 2.24 28.63
N ASP A 451 -24.28 0.95 28.77
CA ASP A 451 -24.93 -0.21 28.15
C ASP A 451 -25.00 -0.14 26.60
N ILE A 452 -24.09 0.60 25.97
CA ILE A 452 -24.02 0.72 24.51
C ILE A 452 -23.16 -0.42 23.97
N ARG A 453 -23.79 -1.58 23.78
CA ARG A 453 -23.18 -2.80 23.21
C ARG A 453 -23.56 -3.02 21.74
N SER A 454 -24.50 -2.26 21.24
CA SER A 454 -24.97 -2.31 19.86
C SER A 454 -25.44 -0.93 19.45
N GLY A 455 -25.29 -0.63 18.18
CA GLY A 455 -25.68 0.68 17.63
C GLY A 455 -24.68 1.12 16.59
N LYS A 456 -25.08 2.06 15.77
CA LYS A 456 -24.23 2.63 14.73
C LYS A 456 -23.47 3.81 15.33
N ILE A 457 -22.20 3.62 15.55
CA ILE A 457 -21.31 4.61 16.15
C ILE A 457 -20.45 5.21 15.04
N THR A 458 -20.29 6.53 15.02
CA THR A 458 -19.27 7.19 14.20
C THR A 458 -18.33 8.02 15.08
N THR A 459 -17.14 8.31 14.59
CA THR A 459 -16.16 9.14 15.30
C THR A 459 -15.84 10.39 14.49
N LEU A 460 -15.59 11.50 15.17
CA LEU A 460 -14.99 12.67 14.55
C LEU A 460 -13.45 12.60 14.63
N ASP A 461 -12.90 11.48 14.19
CA ASP A 461 -11.46 11.23 14.13
C ASP A 461 -11.10 10.52 12.80
N LEU A 462 -9.82 10.25 12.57
CA LEU A 462 -9.31 9.65 11.34
C LEU A 462 -9.92 8.28 11.07
N ALA A 463 -10.05 7.43 12.07
CA ALA A 463 -10.59 6.09 11.99
C ALA A 463 -11.73 5.88 12.99
N ASN A 464 -12.64 4.97 12.67
CA ASN A 464 -13.73 4.59 13.56
C ASN A 464 -13.54 3.16 14.10
N PRO A 465 -12.92 2.97 15.27
CA PRO A 465 -12.69 1.64 15.82
C PRO A 465 -13.92 1.04 16.52
N PHE A 466 -14.88 1.85 16.97
CA PHE A 466 -15.87 1.39 17.92
C PHE A 466 -16.86 0.37 17.37
N ASN A 467 -17.28 0.47 16.11
CA ASN A 467 -18.24 -0.48 15.55
C ASN A 467 -17.71 -1.92 15.56
N PHE A 468 -16.46 -2.16 15.15
CA PHE A 468 -15.91 -3.51 15.13
C PHE A 468 -15.49 -3.99 16.53
N LEU A 469 -15.16 -3.08 17.46
CA LEU A 469 -14.79 -3.43 18.83
C LEU A 469 -16.02 -3.78 19.69
N THR A 470 -17.15 -3.09 19.48
CA THR A 470 -18.40 -3.34 20.21
C THR A 470 -19.34 -4.31 19.49
N HIS A 471 -18.90 -4.85 18.34
CA HIS A 471 -19.75 -5.65 17.43
C HIS A 471 -21.02 -4.93 16.97
N GLY A 472 -21.02 -3.60 17.00
CA GLY A 472 -22.11 -2.76 16.49
C GLY A 472 -22.19 -2.78 14.97
N ALA A 473 -23.37 -2.53 14.41
CA ALA A 473 -23.51 -2.42 12.97
C ALA A 473 -22.81 -1.13 12.46
N PRO A 474 -22.06 -1.18 11.36
CA PRO A 474 -21.46 0.02 10.79
C PRO A 474 -22.54 0.92 10.16
N SER A 475 -22.34 2.24 10.23
CA SER A 475 -23.18 3.24 9.56
C SER A 475 -23.02 3.18 8.04
N ARG A 476 -24.00 3.74 7.31
CA ARG A 476 -23.95 3.87 5.85
C ARG A 476 -23.79 5.33 5.45
N GLY A 477 -23.18 5.58 4.30
CA GLY A 477 -22.99 6.92 3.75
C GLY A 477 -21.86 7.71 4.42
N ASP A 478 -21.14 7.11 5.37
CA ASP A 478 -19.96 7.69 6.00
C ASP A 478 -18.65 7.26 5.29
N TYR A 479 -17.52 7.64 5.85
CA TYR A 479 -16.19 7.33 5.30
C TYR A 479 -15.53 6.22 6.09
N SER A 480 -14.79 5.34 5.38
CA SER A 480 -13.92 4.36 6.04
C SER A 480 -12.75 5.02 6.78
N TRP A 481 -12.34 6.21 6.34
CA TRP A 481 -11.38 7.07 7.04
C TRP A 481 -11.57 8.53 6.66
N LEU A 482 -11.42 9.39 7.66
CA LEU A 482 -11.56 10.83 7.54
C LEU A 482 -10.20 11.48 7.72
N HIS A 483 -9.71 12.16 6.69
CA HIS A 483 -8.44 12.85 6.74
C HIS A 483 -8.55 14.19 6.04
N ALA A 484 -8.29 15.27 6.79
CA ALA A 484 -8.26 16.62 6.24
C ALA A 484 -7.29 16.69 5.04
N ASP A 485 -7.74 17.35 3.97
CA ASP A 485 -7.01 17.53 2.72
C ASP A 485 -6.62 16.23 1.99
N ARG A 486 -7.31 15.12 2.28
CA ARG A 486 -7.16 13.84 1.55
C ARG A 486 -8.48 13.20 1.17
N SER A 487 -9.34 12.91 2.15
CA SER A 487 -10.68 12.35 1.91
C SER A 487 -11.78 13.39 2.10
N ILE A 488 -11.49 14.46 2.83
CA ILE A 488 -12.45 15.52 3.18
C ILE A 488 -11.75 16.88 3.23
N SER A 489 -12.46 17.93 2.81
CA SER A 489 -12.05 19.33 2.95
C SER A 489 -13.27 20.23 3.07
N ARG A 490 -13.06 21.53 3.38
CA ARG A 490 -14.17 22.51 3.40
C ARG A 490 -14.95 22.59 2.08
N ASN A 491 -14.28 22.33 0.97
CA ASN A 491 -14.85 22.42 -0.39
C ASN A 491 -15.36 21.07 -0.91
N SER A 492 -15.07 19.97 -0.23
CA SER A 492 -15.46 18.63 -0.65
C SER A 492 -15.70 17.74 0.58
N HIS A 493 -16.94 17.53 0.90
CA HIS A 493 -17.41 16.70 2.01
C HIS A 493 -18.86 16.29 1.78
N GLU A 494 -19.28 15.18 2.41
CA GLU A 494 -20.67 14.80 2.42
C GLU A 494 -21.50 15.75 3.30
N PRO A 495 -22.76 16.06 2.91
CA PRO A 495 -23.69 16.75 3.79
C PRO A 495 -23.91 15.98 5.10
N ALA A 496 -24.12 16.73 6.20
CA ALA A 496 -24.33 16.12 7.53
C ALA A 496 -25.49 15.12 7.54
N GLU A 497 -26.57 15.42 6.82
CA GLU A 497 -27.76 14.58 6.70
C GLU A 497 -27.44 13.20 6.10
N ASN A 498 -26.51 13.15 5.15
CA ASN A 498 -26.06 11.89 4.53
C ASN A 498 -25.08 11.14 5.44
N LEU A 499 -24.07 11.87 5.97
CA LEU A 499 -23.02 11.29 6.82
C LEU A 499 -23.59 10.65 8.08
N PHE A 500 -24.58 11.30 8.71
CA PHE A 500 -25.18 10.86 9.96
C PHE A 500 -26.57 10.25 9.80
N GLN A 501 -27.01 9.90 8.59
CA GLN A 501 -28.39 9.47 8.30
C GLN A 501 -28.91 8.36 9.21
N ASP A 502 -28.08 7.40 9.56
CA ASP A 502 -28.44 6.24 10.38
C ASP A 502 -27.54 6.06 11.62
N VAL A 503 -26.77 7.08 11.97
CA VAL A 503 -25.88 7.07 13.13
C VAL A 503 -26.67 7.26 14.42
N ASN A 504 -26.47 6.37 15.40
CA ASN A 504 -27.10 6.43 16.71
C ASN A 504 -26.26 7.23 17.73
N PHE A 505 -24.94 7.06 17.66
CA PHE A 505 -24.00 7.65 18.62
C PHE A 505 -22.80 8.27 17.88
N ILE A 506 -22.32 9.40 18.41
CA ILE A 506 -21.14 10.09 17.89
C ILE A 506 -20.11 10.18 19.02
N MET A 507 -18.91 9.69 18.75
CA MET A 507 -17.75 9.79 19.62
C MET A 507 -16.84 10.91 19.14
N VAL A 508 -16.67 11.95 19.95
CA VAL A 508 -15.77 13.08 19.65
C VAL A 508 -14.55 12.98 20.56
N PRO A 509 -13.33 12.82 20.00
CA PRO A 509 -12.13 12.73 20.82
C PRO A 509 -11.78 14.08 21.43
N THR A 510 -11.38 14.07 22.69
CA THR A 510 -10.78 15.22 23.37
C THR A 510 -9.34 15.40 22.94
N ILE A 511 -8.63 14.29 22.77
CA ILE A 511 -7.25 14.23 22.29
C ILE A 511 -7.25 13.37 21.02
N PRO A 512 -7.36 13.97 19.83
CA PRO A 512 -7.44 13.23 18.57
C PRO A 512 -6.08 12.71 18.09
N ILE A 513 -6.08 11.64 17.31
CA ILE A 513 -4.86 11.16 16.63
C ILE A 513 -4.39 12.17 15.57
N THR A 514 -5.31 12.86 14.91
CA THR A 514 -5.00 13.88 13.91
C THR A 514 -5.82 15.14 14.18
N TYR A 515 -5.20 16.08 14.84
CA TYR A 515 -5.81 17.32 15.30
C TYR A 515 -6.52 18.14 14.19
N THR A 516 -5.82 18.30 13.07
CA THR A 516 -6.36 19.05 11.92
C THR A 516 -7.62 18.41 11.35
N THR A 517 -7.72 17.10 11.39
CA THR A 517 -8.89 16.36 10.91
C THR A 517 -10.09 16.55 11.85
N THR A 518 -9.93 16.29 13.13
CA THR A 518 -11.02 16.43 14.11
C THR A 518 -11.54 17.86 14.18
N ARG A 519 -10.64 18.84 14.10
CA ARG A 519 -11.04 20.24 14.04
C ARG A 519 -11.87 20.56 12.79
N LEU A 520 -11.43 20.12 11.61
CA LEU A 520 -12.18 20.29 10.37
C LEU A 520 -13.56 19.63 10.46
N LEU A 521 -13.64 18.41 10.99
CA LEU A 521 -14.90 17.69 11.17
C LEU A 521 -15.86 18.45 12.10
N TRP A 522 -15.34 19.02 13.19
CA TRP A 522 -16.15 19.83 14.09
C TRP A 522 -16.60 21.15 13.45
N GLU A 523 -15.75 21.80 12.66
CA GLU A 523 -16.13 23.00 11.88
C GLU A 523 -17.25 22.71 10.87
N LEU A 524 -17.25 21.52 10.25
CA LEU A 524 -18.23 21.12 9.24
C LEU A 524 -19.56 20.64 9.86
N TYR A 525 -19.48 19.90 10.93
CA TYR A 525 -20.62 19.11 11.43
C TYR A 525 -21.07 19.45 12.86
N GLY A 526 -20.32 20.25 13.62
CA GLY A 526 -20.60 20.55 15.01
C GLY A 526 -21.99 21.13 15.22
N GLU A 527 -22.41 22.11 14.42
CA GLU A 527 -23.75 22.72 14.50
C GLU A 527 -24.88 21.71 14.25
N TYR A 528 -24.70 20.79 13.31
CA TYR A 528 -25.66 19.71 13.05
C TYR A 528 -25.73 18.75 14.25
N ILE A 529 -24.57 18.39 14.82
CA ILE A 529 -24.51 17.50 15.98
C ILE A 529 -25.18 18.13 17.18
N GLU A 530 -24.93 19.40 17.50
CA GLU A 530 -25.54 20.10 18.61
C GLU A 530 -27.07 20.23 18.47
N ARG A 531 -27.58 20.25 17.22
CA ARG A 531 -29.03 20.32 16.96
C ARG A 531 -29.74 18.97 16.99
N GLN A 532 -29.08 17.90 16.52
CA GLN A 532 -29.70 16.59 16.30
C GLN A 532 -29.32 15.55 17.35
N TYR A 533 -28.33 15.83 18.18
CA TYR A 533 -27.84 14.92 19.19
C TYR A 533 -27.78 15.60 20.55
N VAL A 534 -27.94 14.82 21.60
CA VAL A 534 -27.81 15.27 22.99
C VAL A 534 -26.51 14.70 23.58
N LEU A 535 -25.84 15.51 24.37
CA LEU A 535 -24.69 15.05 25.15
C LEU A 535 -25.17 13.98 26.14
N LEU A 536 -24.64 12.75 25.98
CA LEU A 536 -24.97 11.63 26.85
C LEU A 536 -23.96 11.50 27.99
N ALA A 537 -22.68 11.54 27.67
CA ALA A 537 -21.61 11.31 28.65
C ALA A 537 -20.28 11.93 28.16
N ARG A 538 -19.33 12.07 29.10
CA ARG A 538 -17.98 12.51 28.83
C ARG A 538 -17.02 11.84 29.80
N ASN A 539 -15.84 11.46 29.27
CA ASN A 539 -14.68 11.09 30.08
C ASN A 539 -13.46 11.94 29.69
N LYS A 540 -12.26 11.60 30.17
CA LYS A 540 -11.02 12.32 29.88
C LYS A 540 -10.71 12.41 28.37
N TYR A 541 -11.04 11.38 27.60
CA TYR A 541 -10.61 11.21 26.20
C TYR A 541 -11.73 11.36 25.19
N TRP A 542 -12.99 11.19 25.59
CA TRP A 542 -14.12 11.16 24.67
C TRP A 542 -15.33 11.92 25.18
N THR A 543 -16.01 12.57 24.26
CA THR A 543 -17.37 13.09 24.44
C THR A 543 -18.33 12.26 23.61
N LEU A 544 -19.35 11.70 24.25
CA LEU A 544 -20.34 10.82 23.64
C LEU A 544 -21.67 11.56 23.48
N TYR A 545 -22.14 11.62 22.24
CA TYR A 545 -23.43 12.14 21.88
C TYR A 545 -24.38 11.01 21.47
N LYS A 546 -25.64 11.13 21.80
CA LYS A 546 -26.74 10.24 21.41
C LYS A 546 -27.74 10.99 20.55
N ARG A 547 -28.24 10.38 19.49
CA ARG A 547 -29.28 10.99 18.64
C ARG A 547 -30.49 11.38 19.47
N ALA A 548 -30.98 12.60 19.32
CA ALA A 548 -32.24 13.04 19.92
C ALA A 548 -33.40 12.23 19.28
N LEU A 549 -34.38 11.83 20.10
CA LEU A 549 -35.53 11.05 19.63
C LEU A 549 -36.47 11.93 18.79
#